data_90d94afab8be238394cc9b9a5e9ff1ea
#
_entry.id   90d94afab8be238394cc9b9a5e9ff1ea
#
_cell.length_a   1.000
_cell.length_b   1.000
_cell.length_c   1.000
_cell.angle_alpha   90.00
_cell.angle_beta   90.00
_cell.angle_gamma   90.00
#
_symmetry.space_group_name_H-M   'P 1'
#
loop_
_entity.id
_entity.type
_entity.pdbx_description
1 polymer ?
#
loop_
_entity_poly.entity_id
_entity_poly.type
_entity_poly.pdbx_seq_one_letter_code
_entity_poly.pdbx_strand_id
1 'polypeptide(L)'
;MSGLDAEQLDELEDYVAESLEEPWDKGNGRPRELTLREALIAASGYARNNITEEIWAEIFDVDQSTISRYIAFLTPLIDKATTEFRPSAEEAAQATRGAIALVDGTLWPCWSWSGERELWAGKYKTTGHGSLIIANLSGRITYVSDPVPGNQHDMAKLKGSDCEIILKAAGGVFGDKGFIGTDYITTPVRKPQHRDLYMREHDYNNQVSSFRAPVERAVAQLKTWRILFTDYRRPLKTFLSSFRAAMGLYFFKESFA
;
A
#
# COMPACT_ATOMS: atom_id res chain seq x y z
N MET A 1 -6.13 -6.19 17.14
CA MET A 1 -7.10 -6.42 16.06
C MET A 1 -6.97 -5.37 14.94
N SER A 2 -7.07 -4.07 15.25
CA SER A 2 -6.98 -2.96 14.27
C SER A 2 -5.61 -2.78 13.61
N GLY A 3 -4.53 -3.25 14.19
CA GLY A 3 -3.16 -2.97 13.80
C GLY A 3 -2.58 -1.70 14.43
N LEU A 4 -3.39 -0.98 15.20
CA LEU A 4 -3.05 0.22 15.96
C LEU A 4 -3.10 -0.11 17.47
N ASP A 5 -2.29 0.57 18.26
CA ASP A 5 -2.37 0.55 19.73
C ASP A 5 -3.43 1.54 20.23
N ALA A 6 -3.52 1.72 21.55
CA ALA A 6 -4.57 2.55 22.15
C ALA A 6 -4.39 4.04 21.84
N GLU A 7 -3.15 4.56 21.91
CA GLU A 7 -2.82 5.95 21.63
C GLU A 7 -3.07 6.30 20.16
N GLN A 8 -2.58 5.45 19.26
CA GLN A 8 -2.82 5.58 17.81
C GLN A 8 -4.30 5.54 17.47
N LEU A 9 -5.09 4.73 18.20
CA LEU A 9 -6.53 4.65 17.96
C LEU A 9 -7.26 5.88 18.48
N ASP A 10 -6.83 6.44 19.63
CA ASP A 10 -7.38 7.69 20.18
C ASP A 10 -7.15 8.84 19.19
N GLU A 11 -5.92 9.02 18.70
CA GLU A 11 -5.62 10.06 17.72
C GLU A 11 -6.35 9.85 16.38
N LEU A 12 -6.44 8.61 15.88
CA LEU A 12 -7.21 8.34 14.65
C LEU A 12 -8.69 8.69 14.83
N GLU A 13 -9.26 8.43 16.01
CA GLU A 13 -10.64 8.79 16.32
C GLU A 13 -10.85 10.30 16.25
N ASP A 14 -9.93 11.09 16.80
CA ASP A 14 -9.97 12.55 16.75
C ASP A 14 -9.87 13.07 15.30
N TYR A 15 -8.89 12.62 14.50
CA TYR A 15 -8.76 13.00 13.08
C TYR A 15 -10.00 12.64 12.25
N VAL A 16 -10.59 11.47 12.49
CA VAL A 16 -11.80 11.07 11.79
C VAL A 16 -13.01 11.88 12.26
N ALA A 17 -13.13 12.16 13.56
CA ALA A 17 -14.20 12.99 14.10
C ALA A 17 -14.18 14.41 13.50
N GLU A 18 -13.00 15.02 13.34
CA GLU A 18 -12.83 16.31 12.66
C GLU A 18 -13.18 16.26 11.16
N SER A 19 -13.05 15.11 10.55
CA SER A 19 -13.36 14.89 9.13
C SER A 19 -14.85 14.65 8.85
N LEU A 20 -15.65 14.43 9.89
CA LEU A 20 -17.10 14.21 9.77
C LEU A 20 -17.81 15.51 9.45
N GLU A 21 -18.78 15.48 8.53
CA GLU A 21 -19.67 16.61 8.23
C GLU A 21 -20.67 16.88 9.36
N GLU A 22 -21.03 15.84 10.11
CA GLU A 22 -21.95 15.89 11.25
C GLU A 22 -21.40 15.02 12.39
N PRO A 23 -21.68 15.37 13.66
CA PRO A 23 -21.26 14.56 14.79
C PRO A 23 -21.67 13.09 14.65
N TRP A 24 -20.83 12.16 15.13
CA TRP A 24 -21.13 10.74 15.08
C TRP A 24 -22.47 10.40 15.74
N ASP A 25 -22.73 10.98 16.90
CA ASP A 25 -24.00 10.89 17.61
C ASP A 25 -24.82 12.15 17.33
N LYS A 26 -25.85 12.03 16.49
CA LYS A 26 -26.68 13.16 16.04
C LYS A 26 -27.67 13.66 17.08
N GLY A 27 -27.82 12.98 18.22
CA GLY A 27 -28.81 13.31 19.26
C GLY A 27 -30.28 13.13 18.84
N ASN A 28 -30.58 13.07 17.55
CA ASN A 28 -31.91 12.90 16.98
C ASN A 28 -31.93 11.67 16.04
N GLY A 29 -32.95 10.85 16.12
CA GLY A 29 -33.14 9.65 15.30
C GLY A 29 -32.70 8.35 16.01
N ARG A 30 -32.61 7.26 15.22
CA ARG A 30 -32.14 5.97 15.77
C ARG A 30 -30.64 6.09 16.07
N PRO A 31 -30.20 5.79 17.31
CA PRO A 31 -28.78 5.76 17.66
C PRO A 31 -27.99 4.82 16.74
N ARG A 32 -26.73 5.11 16.52
CA ARG A 32 -25.82 4.17 15.88
C ARG A 32 -25.59 2.98 16.79
N GLU A 33 -25.43 1.78 16.21
CA GLU A 33 -25.25 0.55 16.99
C GLU A 33 -23.83 0.46 17.59
N LEU A 34 -22.85 1.12 16.96
CA LEU A 34 -21.47 1.19 17.44
C LEU A 34 -21.05 2.65 17.68
N THR A 35 -20.24 2.85 18.69
CA THR A 35 -19.49 4.09 18.89
C THR A 35 -18.53 4.34 17.71
N LEU A 36 -18.05 5.57 17.53
CA LEU A 36 -17.05 5.87 16.48
C LEU A 36 -15.81 4.99 16.65
N ARG A 37 -15.33 4.83 17.88
CA ARG A 37 -14.19 3.99 18.22
C ARG A 37 -14.38 2.52 17.81
N GLU A 38 -15.50 1.93 18.14
CA GLU A 38 -15.82 0.54 17.77
C GLU A 38 -15.91 0.37 16.26
N ALA A 39 -16.56 1.31 15.57
CA ALA A 39 -16.66 1.30 14.12
C ALA A 39 -15.29 1.48 13.43
N LEU A 40 -14.39 2.31 14.02
CA LEU A 40 -13.01 2.45 13.56
C LEU A 40 -12.19 1.19 13.79
N ILE A 41 -12.36 0.51 14.93
CA ILE A 41 -11.73 -0.79 15.19
C ILE A 41 -12.18 -1.82 14.15
N ALA A 42 -13.47 -1.85 13.81
CA ALA A 42 -13.99 -2.75 12.79
C ALA A 42 -13.43 -2.42 11.40
N ALA A 43 -13.42 -1.14 10.99
CA ALA A 43 -12.96 -0.71 9.67
C ALA A 43 -11.44 -0.89 9.49
N SER A 44 -10.62 -0.43 10.45
CA SER A 44 -9.16 -0.60 10.44
C SER A 44 -8.76 -2.07 10.59
N GLY A 45 -9.49 -2.82 11.43
CA GLY A 45 -9.30 -4.24 11.61
C GLY A 45 -9.66 -5.06 10.37
N TYR A 46 -10.69 -4.65 9.63
CA TYR A 46 -10.99 -5.23 8.31
C TYR A 46 -9.83 -4.99 7.34
N ALA A 47 -9.33 -3.77 7.24
CA ALA A 47 -8.17 -3.46 6.40
C ALA A 47 -6.92 -4.26 6.83
N ARG A 48 -6.71 -4.42 8.13
CA ARG A 48 -5.55 -5.13 8.70
C ARG A 48 -5.59 -6.63 8.46
N ASN A 49 -6.76 -7.26 8.61
CA ASN A 49 -6.87 -8.73 8.65
C ASN A 49 -7.54 -9.32 7.41
N ASN A 50 -8.33 -8.55 6.68
CA ASN A 50 -9.16 -8.96 5.54
C ASN A 50 -9.98 -10.24 5.81
N ILE A 51 -10.51 -10.36 7.03
CA ILE A 51 -11.46 -11.41 7.41
C ILE A 51 -12.88 -11.02 6.98
N THR A 52 -13.81 -11.96 7.02
CA THR A 52 -15.18 -11.68 6.57
C THR A 52 -15.91 -10.71 7.51
N GLU A 53 -16.85 -9.97 6.95
CA GLU A 53 -17.65 -8.99 7.69
C GLU A 53 -18.53 -9.67 8.75
N GLU A 54 -18.91 -10.95 8.55
CA GLU A 54 -19.66 -11.77 9.51
C GLU A 54 -18.89 -11.95 10.83
N ILE A 55 -17.58 -12.18 10.77
CA ILE A 55 -16.76 -12.33 11.98
C ILE A 55 -16.73 -11.02 12.77
N TRP A 56 -16.62 -9.87 12.08
CA TRP A 56 -16.70 -8.57 12.72
C TRP A 56 -18.08 -8.32 13.33
N ALA A 57 -19.16 -8.77 12.65
CA ALA A 57 -20.53 -8.68 13.15
C ALA A 57 -20.71 -9.46 14.46
N GLU A 58 -20.19 -10.67 14.56
CA GLU A 58 -20.20 -11.47 15.79
C GLU A 58 -19.37 -10.83 16.92
N ILE A 59 -18.20 -10.23 16.62
CA ILE A 59 -17.35 -9.56 17.62
C ILE A 59 -18.09 -8.39 18.28
N PHE A 60 -18.86 -7.63 17.50
CA PHE A 60 -19.55 -6.44 17.97
C PHE A 60 -21.04 -6.65 18.28
N ASP A 61 -21.54 -7.87 18.15
CA ASP A 61 -22.97 -8.24 18.37
C ASP A 61 -23.93 -7.37 17.54
N VAL A 62 -23.64 -7.24 16.24
CA VAL A 62 -24.44 -6.48 15.28
C VAL A 62 -24.65 -7.29 13.99
N ASP A 63 -25.56 -6.83 13.13
CA ASP A 63 -25.75 -7.44 11.81
C ASP A 63 -24.54 -7.22 10.89
N GLN A 64 -24.20 -8.22 10.04
CA GLN A 64 -23.16 -8.09 9.02
C GLN A 64 -23.38 -6.86 8.12
N SER A 65 -24.65 -6.57 7.78
CA SER A 65 -25.00 -5.38 6.98
C SER A 65 -24.64 -4.06 7.68
N THR A 66 -24.64 -4.02 9.00
CA THR A 66 -24.20 -2.89 9.82
C THR A 66 -22.69 -2.69 9.70
N ILE A 67 -21.90 -3.76 9.84
CA ILE A 67 -20.45 -3.72 9.62
C ILE A 67 -20.11 -3.29 8.20
N SER A 68 -20.78 -3.85 7.20
CA SER A 68 -20.56 -3.47 5.79
C SER A 68 -20.79 -1.98 5.54
N ARG A 69 -21.85 -1.41 6.14
CA ARG A 69 -22.15 0.04 6.08
C ARG A 69 -21.08 0.88 6.78
N TYR A 70 -20.60 0.48 7.97
CA TYR A 70 -19.54 1.19 8.67
C TYR A 70 -18.22 1.16 7.90
N ILE A 71 -17.82 0.01 7.36
CA ILE A 71 -16.61 -0.07 6.53
C ILE A 71 -16.75 0.83 5.29
N ALA A 72 -17.90 0.79 4.61
CA ALA A 72 -18.13 1.62 3.43
C ALA A 72 -18.11 3.13 3.74
N PHE A 73 -18.64 3.52 4.90
CA PHE A 73 -18.70 4.92 5.34
C PHE A 73 -17.35 5.43 5.85
N LEU A 74 -16.64 4.61 6.67
CA LEU A 74 -15.41 5.04 7.32
C LEU A 74 -14.18 4.95 6.42
N THR A 75 -14.13 4.04 5.45
CA THR A 75 -12.96 3.91 4.57
C THR A 75 -12.57 5.23 3.88
N PRO A 76 -13.48 5.99 3.24
CA PRO A 76 -13.11 7.27 2.65
C PRO A 76 -12.80 8.36 3.69
N LEU A 77 -13.36 8.27 4.89
CA LEU A 77 -13.04 9.20 5.99
C LEU A 77 -11.64 8.92 6.56
N ILE A 78 -11.27 7.67 6.73
CA ILE A 78 -9.90 7.26 7.11
C ILE A 78 -8.90 7.74 6.05
N ASP A 79 -9.19 7.53 4.76
CA ASP A 79 -8.36 8.04 3.66
C ASP A 79 -8.14 9.56 3.78
N LYS A 80 -9.23 10.32 4.00
CA LYS A 80 -9.17 11.78 4.17
C LYS A 80 -8.39 12.18 5.42
N ALA A 81 -8.72 11.60 6.56
CA ALA A 81 -8.14 11.91 7.87
C ALA A 81 -6.63 11.58 7.94
N THR A 82 -6.18 10.58 7.18
CA THR A 82 -4.78 10.16 7.18
C THR A 82 -4.00 10.61 5.95
N THR A 83 -4.55 11.51 5.12
CA THR A 83 -3.92 11.97 3.88
C THR A 83 -2.58 12.67 4.14
N GLU A 84 -2.48 13.50 5.18
CA GLU A 84 -1.27 14.25 5.53
C GLU A 84 -0.09 13.36 5.98
N PHE A 85 -0.36 12.14 6.44
CA PHE A 85 0.70 11.21 6.83
C PHE A 85 1.34 10.50 5.62
N ARG A 86 0.68 10.51 4.47
CA ARG A 86 1.23 9.92 3.24
C ARG A 86 2.16 10.93 2.55
N PRO A 87 3.44 10.60 2.38
CA PRO A 87 4.36 11.52 1.71
C PRO A 87 3.87 11.89 0.30
N SER A 88 3.84 13.18 0.01
CA SER A 88 3.67 13.68 -1.36
C SER A 88 4.90 13.33 -2.21
N ALA A 89 4.78 13.46 -3.53
CA ALA A 89 5.90 13.23 -4.44
C ALA A 89 7.07 14.21 -4.16
N GLU A 90 6.75 15.46 -3.82
CA GLU A 90 7.71 16.51 -3.51
C GLU A 90 8.47 16.20 -2.21
N GLU A 91 7.77 15.81 -1.14
CA GLU A 91 8.36 15.41 0.13
C GLU A 91 9.24 14.16 -0.04
N ALA A 92 8.76 13.16 -0.77
CA ALA A 92 9.52 11.96 -1.07
C ALA A 92 10.79 12.27 -1.91
N ALA A 93 10.70 13.15 -2.90
CA ALA A 93 11.84 13.58 -3.70
C ALA A 93 12.86 14.36 -2.85
N GLN A 94 12.38 15.21 -1.93
CA GLN A 94 13.26 15.92 -1.00
C GLN A 94 13.96 14.98 -0.02
N ALA A 95 13.23 14.03 0.56
CA ALA A 95 13.77 13.02 1.48
C ALA A 95 14.79 12.08 0.81
N THR A 96 14.64 11.86 -0.50
CA THR A 96 15.47 10.94 -1.29
C THR A 96 16.69 11.66 -1.90
N ARG A 97 16.69 12.98 -1.93
CA ARG A 97 17.74 13.79 -2.57
C ARG A 97 19.14 13.47 -2.05
N GLY A 98 20.03 13.04 -2.96
CA GLY A 98 21.42 12.67 -2.64
C GLY A 98 21.57 11.39 -1.82
N ALA A 99 20.48 10.77 -1.40
CA ALA A 99 20.48 9.48 -0.70
C ALA A 99 20.33 8.30 -1.68
N ILE A 100 20.58 7.08 -1.20
CA ILE A 100 20.32 5.86 -1.97
C ILE A 100 18.85 5.49 -1.80
N ALA A 101 18.17 5.30 -2.94
CA ALA A 101 16.80 4.82 -3.01
C ALA A 101 16.75 3.38 -3.53
N LEU A 102 15.80 2.63 -3.01
CA LEU A 102 15.46 1.28 -3.47
C LEU A 102 14.07 1.33 -4.09
N VAL A 103 13.90 0.71 -5.26
CA VAL A 103 12.60 0.63 -5.93
C VAL A 103 12.22 -0.82 -6.21
N ASP A 104 10.96 -1.14 -5.94
CA ASP A 104 10.38 -2.44 -6.26
C ASP A 104 8.93 -2.30 -6.74
N GLY A 105 8.51 -3.23 -7.59
CA GLY A 105 7.13 -3.33 -8.06
C GLY A 105 6.37 -4.39 -7.28
N THR A 106 5.17 -4.05 -6.82
CA THR A 106 4.31 -5.01 -6.12
C THR A 106 2.93 -5.11 -6.77
N LEU A 107 2.24 -6.22 -6.50
CA LEU A 107 0.85 -6.44 -6.90
C LEU A 107 -0.03 -6.49 -5.65
N TRP A 108 -1.17 -5.85 -5.75
CA TRP A 108 -2.28 -5.89 -4.80
C TRP A 108 -3.36 -6.80 -5.38
N PRO A 109 -3.47 -8.05 -4.92
CA PRO A 109 -4.38 -9.02 -5.51
C PRO A 109 -5.84 -8.59 -5.36
N CYS A 110 -6.65 -8.92 -6.33
CA CYS A 110 -8.11 -8.84 -6.23
C CYS A 110 -8.73 -10.12 -6.81
N TRP A 111 -9.98 -10.38 -6.46
CA TRP A 111 -10.71 -11.49 -7.05
C TRP A 111 -10.71 -11.39 -8.58
N SER A 112 -10.79 -12.53 -9.25
CA SER A 112 -10.89 -12.59 -10.70
C SER A 112 -12.22 -11.98 -11.15
N TRP A 113 -12.15 -10.77 -11.72
CA TRP A 113 -13.31 -10.09 -12.26
C TRP A 113 -13.43 -10.40 -13.75
N SER A 114 -14.53 -11.06 -14.11
CA SER A 114 -14.85 -11.35 -15.50
C SER A 114 -14.98 -10.06 -16.31
N GLY A 115 -14.19 -9.93 -17.39
CA GLY A 115 -14.17 -8.73 -18.24
C GLY A 115 -13.02 -7.76 -17.99
N GLU A 116 -12.41 -7.74 -16.80
CA GLU A 116 -11.32 -6.82 -16.43
C GLU A 116 -9.95 -7.40 -16.82
N ARG A 117 -9.70 -7.57 -18.13
CA ARG A 117 -8.48 -8.20 -18.67
C ARG A 117 -7.20 -7.43 -18.30
N GLU A 118 -7.30 -6.13 -18.14
CA GLU A 118 -6.18 -5.26 -17.78
C GLU A 118 -5.66 -5.51 -16.35
N LEU A 119 -6.47 -6.08 -15.48
CA LEU A 119 -6.04 -6.45 -14.12
C LEU A 119 -5.19 -7.71 -14.10
N TRP A 120 -5.13 -8.49 -15.18
CA TRP A 120 -4.35 -9.73 -15.21
C TRP A 120 -2.85 -9.47 -15.25
N ALA A 121 -2.17 -9.80 -14.15
CA ALA A 121 -0.73 -9.68 -14.00
C ALA A 121 -0.03 -11.01 -14.35
N GLY A 122 0.51 -11.11 -15.57
CA GLY A 122 1.15 -12.32 -16.06
C GLY A 122 2.35 -12.79 -15.21
N LYS A 123 3.11 -11.87 -14.61
CA LYS A 123 4.22 -12.15 -13.69
C LYS A 123 3.74 -12.91 -12.43
N TYR A 124 2.57 -12.56 -11.93
CA TYR A 124 2.00 -13.10 -10.68
C TYR A 124 0.93 -14.18 -10.92
N LYS A 125 0.50 -14.36 -12.16
CA LYS A 125 -0.57 -15.29 -12.58
C LYS A 125 -1.88 -15.10 -11.80
N THR A 126 -2.21 -13.84 -11.50
CA THR A 126 -3.44 -13.46 -10.79
C THR A 126 -3.90 -12.08 -11.24
N THR A 127 -5.13 -11.71 -10.89
CA THR A 127 -5.68 -10.37 -11.11
C THR A 127 -5.32 -9.45 -9.96
N GLY A 128 -5.11 -8.18 -10.26
CA GLY A 128 -4.81 -7.17 -9.25
C GLY A 128 -4.38 -5.85 -9.84
N HIS A 129 -4.03 -4.93 -8.95
CA HIS A 129 -3.44 -3.64 -9.27
C HIS A 129 -1.96 -3.63 -8.91
N GLY A 130 -1.14 -2.94 -9.69
CA GLY A 130 0.28 -2.82 -9.43
C GLY A 130 0.66 -1.44 -8.93
N SER A 131 1.63 -1.35 -8.01
CA SER A 131 2.24 -0.09 -7.58
C SER A 131 3.75 -0.22 -7.55
N LEU A 132 4.44 0.92 -7.58
CA LEU A 132 5.86 1.03 -7.26
C LEU A 132 6.03 1.48 -5.81
N ILE A 133 6.99 0.91 -5.13
CA ILE A 133 7.37 1.25 -3.76
C ILE A 133 8.79 1.76 -3.78
N ILE A 134 9.02 2.90 -3.14
CA ILE A 134 10.34 3.47 -2.92
C ILE A 134 10.65 3.40 -1.44
N ALA A 135 11.83 2.88 -1.11
CA ALA A 135 12.32 2.78 0.25
C ALA A 135 13.79 3.25 0.34
N ASN A 136 14.24 3.59 1.55
CA ASN A 136 15.64 3.87 1.82
C ASN A 136 16.41 2.58 2.21
N LEU A 137 17.71 2.69 2.45
CA LEU A 137 18.56 1.55 2.84
C LEU A 137 18.20 0.94 4.20
N SER A 138 17.53 1.68 5.09
CA SER A 138 17.04 1.10 6.36
C SER A 138 15.77 0.24 6.16
N GLY A 139 15.15 0.31 4.99
CA GLY A 139 13.88 -0.36 4.69
C GLY A 139 12.64 0.46 5.06
N ARG A 140 12.80 1.75 5.39
CA ARG A 140 11.66 2.65 5.58
C ARG A 140 11.09 3.05 4.22
N ILE A 141 9.79 2.88 4.04
CA ILE A 141 9.08 3.30 2.83
C ILE A 141 9.02 4.83 2.81
N THR A 142 9.47 5.42 1.70
CA THR A 142 9.43 6.87 1.47
C THR A 142 8.32 7.27 0.51
N TYR A 143 7.86 6.36 -0.33
CA TYR A 143 6.76 6.60 -1.27
C TYR A 143 6.13 5.30 -1.77
N VAL A 144 4.83 5.36 -2.02
CA VAL A 144 4.07 4.29 -2.70
C VAL A 144 3.21 4.94 -3.77
N SER A 145 3.37 4.52 -5.03
CA SER A 145 2.56 5.07 -6.13
C SER A 145 1.11 4.64 -6.03
N ASP A 146 0.21 5.45 -6.57
CA ASP A 146 -1.17 5.03 -6.78
C ASP A 146 -1.22 3.73 -7.59
N PRO A 147 -2.20 2.87 -7.34
CA PRO A 147 -2.33 1.61 -8.04
C PRO A 147 -2.77 1.80 -9.49
N VAL A 148 -2.15 1.03 -10.39
CA VAL A 148 -2.48 0.96 -11.83
C VAL A 148 -2.87 -0.48 -12.20
N PRO A 149 -3.47 -0.72 -13.39
CA PRO A 149 -3.81 -2.07 -13.81
C PRO A 149 -2.62 -3.04 -13.78
N GLY A 150 -2.86 -4.26 -13.32
CA GLY A 150 -1.83 -5.27 -13.04
C GLY A 150 -1.08 -5.80 -14.26
N ASN A 151 -1.61 -5.61 -15.47
CA ASN A 151 -0.93 -5.95 -16.72
C ASN A 151 0.26 -5.03 -17.05
N GLN A 152 0.38 -3.88 -16.39
CA GLN A 152 1.46 -2.94 -16.63
C GLN A 152 2.77 -3.45 -16.02
N HIS A 153 3.84 -3.48 -16.83
CA HIS A 153 5.18 -3.78 -16.37
C HIS A 153 5.78 -2.62 -15.56
N ASP A 154 6.77 -2.92 -14.71
CA ASP A 154 7.35 -1.94 -13.79
C ASP A 154 7.93 -0.71 -14.52
N MET A 155 8.53 -0.89 -15.69
CA MET A 155 8.96 0.22 -16.54
C MET A 155 7.82 1.11 -17.04
N ALA A 156 6.65 0.53 -17.35
CA ALA A 156 5.51 1.31 -17.79
C ALA A 156 4.89 2.11 -16.63
N LYS A 157 4.91 1.54 -15.41
CA LYS A 157 4.48 2.24 -14.18
C LYS A 157 5.42 3.39 -13.83
N LEU A 158 6.73 3.24 -14.12
CA LEU A 158 7.75 4.22 -13.77
C LEU A 158 7.69 5.44 -14.68
N LYS A 159 7.59 5.21 -15.99
CA LYS A 159 7.73 6.26 -17.00
C LYS A 159 6.64 7.32 -16.89
N GLY A 160 7.06 8.56 -16.65
CA GLY A 160 6.15 9.72 -16.50
C GLY A 160 5.39 9.77 -15.20
N SER A 161 5.73 8.92 -14.21
CA SER A 161 5.12 8.91 -12.88
C SER A 161 5.91 9.76 -11.88
N ASP A 162 5.29 10.05 -10.74
CA ASP A 162 5.96 10.70 -9.60
C ASP A 162 7.18 9.90 -9.13
N CYS A 163 7.13 8.57 -9.22
CA CYS A 163 8.28 7.72 -8.89
C CYS A 163 9.50 8.04 -9.75
N GLU A 164 9.33 8.36 -11.03
CA GLU A 164 10.45 8.74 -11.89
C GLU A 164 11.11 10.03 -11.43
N ILE A 165 10.30 11.01 -11.00
CA ILE A 165 10.80 12.30 -10.47
C ILE A 165 11.58 12.07 -9.19
N ILE A 166 11.02 11.28 -8.26
CA ILE A 166 11.62 10.94 -6.96
C ILE A 166 12.96 10.23 -7.17
N LEU A 167 12.99 9.21 -8.03
CA LEU A 167 14.18 8.39 -8.24
C LEU A 167 15.29 9.16 -8.97
N LYS A 168 14.95 10.09 -9.88
CA LYS A 168 15.93 10.97 -10.53
C LYS A 168 16.56 11.98 -9.56
N ALA A 169 15.90 12.32 -8.46
CA ALA A 169 16.45 13.18 -7.42
C ALA A 169 17.44 12.44 -6.50
N ALA A 170 17.41 11.11 -6.48
CA ALA A 170 18.24 10.27 -5.62
C ALA A 170 19.74 10.34 -6.02
N GLY A 171 20.62 10.13 -5.05
CA GLY A 171 22.07 10.01 -5.27
C GLY A 171 22.49 8.66 -5.88
N GLY A 172 21.62 7.66 -5.85
CA GLY A 172 21.78 6.35 -6.46
C GLY A 172 20.52 5.52 -6.27
N VAL A 173 20.18 4.67 -7.23
CA VAL A 173 18.96 3.87 -7.20
C VAL A 173 19.27 2.41 -7.50
N PHE A 174 18.70 1.50 -6.72
CA PHE A 174 18.73 0.06 -6.96
C PHE A 174 17.31 -0.47 -7.24
N GLY A 175 17.17 -1.21 -8.33
CA GLY A 175 15.91 -1.85 -8.73
C GLY A 175 16.09 -3.29 -9.18
N ASP A 176 14.99 -4.00 -9.40
CA ASP A 176 15.02 -5.36 -9.96
C ASP A 176 15.25 -5.35 -11.48
N LYS A 177 15.27 -6.54 -12.09
CA LYS A 177 15.43 -6.70 -13.54
C LYS A 177 14.28 -6.11 -14.36
N GLY A 178 13.16 -5.77 -13.72
CA GLY A 178 12.02 -5.10 -14.34
C GLY A 178 12.33 -3.67 -14.77
N PHE A 179 13.39 -3.07 -14.21
CA PHE A 179 13.83 -1.68 -14.51
C PHE A 179 15.01 -1.60 -15.47
N ILE A 180 15.42 -2.71 -16.08
CA ILE A 180 16.47 -2.70 -17.13
C ILE A 180 16.06 -1.81 -18.29
N GLY A 181 16.95 -0.89 -18.68
CA GLY A 181 16.72 0.08 -19.75
C GLY A 181 16.61 1.52 -19.27
N THR A 182 16.73 1.74 -17.95
CA THR A 182 16.97 3.08 -17.38
C THR A 182 18.47 3.30 -17.18
N ASP A 183 18.91 4.55 -17.29
CA ASP A 183 20.30 4.97 -17.09
C ASP A 183 20.61 5.36 -15.63
N TYR A 184 19.58 5.56 -14.81
CA TYR A 184 19.69 5.99 -13.40
C TYR A 184 19.35 4.91 -12.37
N ILE A 185 18.91 3.71 -12.80
CA ILE A 185 18.62 2.59 -11.89
C ILE A 185 19.66 1.48 -12.08
N THR A 186 20.37 1.18 -11.02
CA THR A 186 21.28 0.03 -10.95
C THR A 186 20.48 -1.26 -10.83
N THR A 187 20.60 -2.14 -11.82
CA THR A 187 19.84 -3.39 -11.88
C THR A 187 20.76 -4.60 -11.98
N PRO A 188 20.32 -5.80 -11.55
CA PRO A 188 21.08 -7.02 -11.79
C PRO A 188 21.22 -7.32 -13.28
N VAL A 189 22.38 -7.87 -13.67
CA VAL A 189 22.62 -8.36 -15.02
C VAL A 189 21.64 -9.50 -15.34
N ARG A 190 20.97 -9.42 -16.49
CA ARG A 190 20.10 -10.49 -16.99
C ARG A 190 20.96 -11.60 -17.57
N LYS A 191 20.61 -12.87 -17.27
CA LYS A 191 21.25 -14.02 -17.93
C LYS A 191 21.04 -13.93 -19.45
N PRO A 192 22.09 -13.90 -20.27
CA PRO A 192 21.98 -13.97 -21.73
C PRO A 192 21.36 -15.30 -22.20
N GLN A 193 20.74 -15.28 -23.37
CA GLN A 193 20.03 -16.45 -23.90
C GLN A 193 20.96 -17.66 -24.19
N HIS A 194 22.22 -17.39 -24.56
CA HIS A 194 23.13 -18.40 -25.09
C HIS A 194 24.35 -18.70 -24.20
N ARG A 195 24.39 -18.16 -22.98
CA ARG A 195 25.45 -18.46 -22.00
C ARG A 195 24.99 -18.29 -20.57
N ASP A 196 25.71 -18.90 -19.65
CA ASP A 196 25.58 -18.62 -18.23
C ASP A 196 26.21 -17.28 -17.87
N LEU A 197 25.85 -16.75 -16.72
CA LEU A 197 26.50 -15.58 -16.15
C LEU A 197 27.96 -15.93 -15.82
N TYR A 198 28.87 -15.00 -16.08
CA TYR A 198 30.23 -15.11 -15.58
C TYR A 198 30.27 -14.96 -14.04
N MET A 199 31.32 -15.46 -13.41
CA MET A 199 31.49 -15.34 -11.95
C MET A 199 31.34 -13.88 -11.48
N ARG A 200 32.00 -12.93 -12.15
CA ARG A 200 31.89 -11.51 -11.85
C ARG A 200 30.47 -10.94 -11.98
N GLU A 201 29.65 -11.47 -12.88
CA GLU A 201 28.25 -11.08 -13.05
C GLU A 201 27.38 -11.66 -11.91
N HIS A 202 27.70 -12.87 -11.44
CA HIS A 202 27.10 -13.46 -10.25
C HIS A 202 27.41 -12.63 -9.00
N ASP A 203 28.69 -12.29 -8.79
CA ASP A 203 29.12 -11.49 -7.65
C ASP A 203 28.46 -10.11 -7.65
N TYR A 204 28.42 -9.46 -8.80
CA TYR A 204 27.71 -8.19 -8.97
C TYR A 204 26.21 -8.32 -8.65
N ASN A 205 25.54 -9.36 -9.16
CA ASN A 205 24.12 -9.60 -8.89
C ASN A 205 23.86 -9.86 -7.41
N ASN A 206 24.76 -10.57 -6.73
CA ASN A 206 24.67 -10.81 -5.28
C ASN A 206 24.79 -9.51 -4.49
N GLN A 207 25.71 -8.60 -4.88
CA GLN A 207 25.84 -7.28 -4.26
C GLN A 207 24.58 -6.45 -4.47
N VAL A 208 24.07 -6.34 -5.71
CA VAL A 208 22.83 -5.60 -6.01
C VAL A 208 21.65 -6.19 -5.22
N SER A 209 21.54 -7.51 -5.12
CA SER A 209 20.49 -8.17 -4.35
C SER A 209 20.58 -7.85 -2.86
N SER A 210 21.80 -7.81 -2.31
CA SER A 210 22.06 -7.44 -0.91
C SER A 210 21.57 -6.01 -0.62
N PHE A 211 21.85 -5.05 -1.52
CA PHE A 211 21.35 -3.67 -1.39
C PHE A 211 19.84 -3.59 -1.49
N ARG A 212 19.18 -4.49 -2.21
CA ARG A 212 17.71 -4.52 -2.40
C ARG A 212 16.95 -5.23 -1.26
N ALA A 213 17.61 -6.05 -0.46
CA ALA A 213 16.94 -6.80 0.62
C ALA A 213 16.08 -5.92 1.56
N PRO A 214 16.44 -4.66 1.89
CA PRO A 214 15.57 -3.80 2.70
C PRO A 214 14.23 -3.46 2.07
N VAL A 215 14.13 -3.23 0.74
CA VAL A 215 12.83 -2.93 0.12
C VAL A 215 11.91 -4.15 0.10
N GLU A 216 12.44 -5.35 0.00
CA GLU A 216 11.65 -6.58 0.08
C GLU A 216 11.01 -6.73 1.49
N ARG A 217 11.78 -6.39 2.55
CA ARG A 217 11.24 -6.33 3.93
C ARG A 217 10.19 -5.24 4.09
N ALA A 218 10.42 -4.06 3.51
CA ALA A 218 9.47 -2.95 3.51
C ALA A 218 8.13 -3.35 2.85
N VAL A 219 8.19 -4.00 1.69
CA VAL A 219 7.00 -4.56 1.01
C VAL A 219 6.31 -5.60 1.90
N ALA A 220 7.05 -6.47 2.59
CA ALA A 220 6.48 -7.45 3.49
C ALA A 220 5.78 -6.79 4.70
N GLN A 221 6.33 -5.72 5.26
CA GLN A 221 5.70 -4.94 6.34
C GLN A 221 4.39 -4.30 5.86
N LEU A 222 4.38 -3.69 4.67
CA LEU A 222 3.18 -3.10 4.09
C LEU A 222 2.08 -4.16 3.87
N LYS A 223 2.45 -5.34 3.41
CA LYS A 223 1.54 -6.48 3.21
C LYS A 223 1.01 -7.11 4.51
N THR A 224 1.47 -6.65 5.66
CA THR A 224 0.81 -6.99 6.94
C THR A 224 -0.58 -6.37 7.06
N TRP A 225 -0.88 -5.33 6.29
CA TRP A 225 -2.25 -4.88 5.99
C TRP A 225 -2.85 -5.84 4.95
N ARG A 226 -3.53 -6.88 5.42
CA ARG A 226 -3.90 -8.05 4.60
C ARG A 226 -4.86 -7.74 3.48
N ILE A 227 -5.59 -6.63 3.54
CA ILE A 227 -6.41 -6.14 2.43
C ILE A 227 -5.57 -5.87 1.17
N LEU A 228 -4.24 -5.64 1.33
CA LEU A 228 -3.27 -5.41 0.26
C LEU A 228 -2.50 -6.69 -0.14
N PHE A 229 -2.67 -7.78 0.59
CA PHE A 229 -1.92 -9.02 0.36
C PHE A 229 -2.81 -10.17 -0.09
N THR A 230 -4.03 -10.23 0.41
CA THR A 230 -5.02 -11.23 0.03
C THR A 230 -6.01 -10.62 -0.96
N ASP A 231 -6.77 -11.47 -1.64
CA ASP A 231 -7.70 -11.00 -2.65
C ASP A 231 -8.68 -9.95 -2.12
N TYR A 232 -8.69 -8.78 -2.76
CA TYR A 232 -9.65 -7.73 -2.48
C TYR A 232 -11.05 -8.16 -2.92
N ARG A 233 -11.99 -8.23 -1.98
CA ARG A 233 -13.32 -8.82 -2.19
C ARG A 233 -14.46 -7.82 -2.32
N ARG A 234 -14.22 -6.54 -1.99
CA ARG A 234 -15.22 -5.48 -2.14
C ARG A 234 -15.32 -5.03 -3.60
N PRO A 235 -16.36 -4.28 -4.01
CA PRO A 235 -16.49 -3.80 -5.38
C PRO A 235 -15.25 -3.06 -5.87
N LEU A 236 -14.76 -3.34 -7.08
CA LEU A 236 -13.54 -2.76 -7.65
C LEU A 236 -13.51 -1.23 -7.61
N LYS A 237 -14.65 -0.58 -7.81
CA LYS A 237 -14.76 0.89 -7.74
C LYS A 237 -14.35 1.47 -6.37
N THR A 238 -14.34 0.67 -5.31
CA THR A 238 -13.93 1.08 -3.96
C THR A 238 -12.47 0.73 -3.66
N PHE A 239 -11.76 0.08 -4.59
CA PHE A 239 -10.39 -0.38 -4.37
C PHE A 239 -9.44 0.78 -4.07
N LEU A 240 -9.49 1.86 -4.86
CA LEU A 240 -8.59 3.00 -4.68
C LEU A 240 -8.74 3.65 -3.30
N SER A 241 -9.97 3.86 -2.85
CA SER A 241 -10.23 4.42 -1.50
C SER A 241 -9.74 3.48 -0.40
N SER A 242 -9.99 2.16 -0.54
CA SER A 242 -9.50 1.16 0.42
C SER A 242 -7.97 1.06 0.43
N PHE A 243 -7.33 1.15 -0.74
CA PHE A 243 -5.88 1.20 -0.86
C PHE A 243 -5.31 2.44 -0.15
N ARG A 244 -5.85 3.61 -0.44
CA ARG A 244 -5.40 4.88 0.15
C ARG A 244 -5.61 4.91 1.66
N ALA A 245 -6.74 4.42 2.16
CA ALA A 245 -6.99 4.27 3.59
C ALA A 245 -5.97 3.34 4.26
N ALA A 246 -5.66 2.19 3.65
CA ALA A 246 -4.64 1.27 4.17
C ALA A 246 -3.23 1.89 4.15
N MET A 247 -2.88 2.65 3.09
CA MET A 247 -1.63 3.42 3.05
C MET A 247 -1.59 4.51 4.11
N GLY A 248 -2.69 5.24 4.27
CA GLY A 248 -2.83 6.26 5.31
C GLY A 248 -2.61 5.68 6.70
N LEU A 249 -3.27 4.59 7.03
CA LEU A 249 -3.10 3.88 8.30
C LEU A 249 -1.67 3.35 8.50
N TYR A 250 -1.01 2.90 7.43
CA TYR A 250 0.39 2.48 7.50
C TYR A 250 1.31 3.65 7.86
N PHE A 251 1.25 4.76 7.13
CA PHE A 251 2.10 5.92 7.38
C PHE A 251 1.74 6.64 8.68
N PHE A 252 0.46 6.72 9.03
CA PHE A 252 0.01 7.20 10.32
C PHE A 252 0.66 6.41 11.46
N LYS A 253 0.62 5.07 11.40
CA LYS A 253 1.29 4.23 12.39
C LYS A 253 2.82 4.47 12.44
N GLU A 254 3.46 4.63 11.29
CA GLU A 254 4.89 4.90 11.20
C GLU A 254 5.30 6.28 11.76
N SER A 255 4.37 7.23 11.88
CA SER A 255 4.64 8.55 12.47
C SER A 255 4.87 8.51 13.99
N PHE A 256 4.47 7.41 14.65
CA PHE A 256 4.72 7.16 16.08
C PHE A 256 6.01 6.35 16.35
N ALA A 257 6.80 5.96 15.33
CA ALA A 257 7.95 5.07 15.45
C ALA A 257 9.28 5.80 15.63
#